data_72a23973c37e9a670ccbe06d95f2a107
#
_entry.id   72a23973c37e9a670ccbe06d95f2a107
#
_cell.length_a   1.000
_cell.length_b   1.000
_cell.length_c   1.000
_cell.angle_alpha   90.00
_cell.angle_beta   90.00
_cell.angle_gamma   90.00
#
_symmetry.space_group_name_H-M   'P 1'
#
loop_
_entity.id
_entity.type
_entity.pdbx_description
1 polymer ?
#
loop_
_entity_poly.entity_id
_entity_poly.type
_entity_poly.pdbx_seq_one_letter_code
_entity_poly.pdbx_strand_id
1 'polypeptide(L)'
;RVGVETGGSNVQFAVNPANGDVVVIEMNPRVSRSSALASKATGFPIAKIAEKLAVGYTLDEIPNDITKATPASFEPTIDYVVTKIPRWAFEKLPGTSGVLGTQMQSVGEVMAIGRTFPESLQKALRSLEQGRLGLNCDPAEKQLAQISTDELMRLVDIPTPDRIFIIGELLLRGVSVDAVHEACKVDPWFLDQMSIIIEERDAVKSSNPSAMTKAAWKRVKRVGFSDAQLAYLWGSAESEVRAARETAGVIPTYKTVDTCSAEFAALTPYHYSTYEDENEVRESDRQRVIILGSGPNRIGQGIEFDYCCVHASFALRDAGFETVMVNCNPETVSTDYDTSDRLYFEPLTKEDVLNVIAAETAAAGGKKPKVIVSLGGQTPLKLSGQIPVDLIAGTSPASIDLAEDREKWNALCESLNIPQPPGGTAINLEQAMTIVDRVGFPVLVRPSYVLGGRAMQIVHDRDHLTRAMAELSSFGSLGKEGGLSAERPVLVDRFLEDATEVDVDAIRDHTGEVLIGGVMEHVEEAGVHSGDSACAIP
;
A
#
# COMPACT_ATOMS: atom_id res chain seq x y z
N ARG A 1 33.50 12.40 19.14
CA ARG A 1 34.53 11.43 19.60
C ARG A 1 34.62 10.20 18.69
N VAL A 2 33.53 9.86 17.98
CA VAL A 2 33.51 8.72 17.03
C VAL A 2 34.20 9.11 15.71
N GLY A 3 34.33 10.41 15.39
CA GLY A 3 34.95 10.91 14.16
C GLY A 3 33.99 11.09 12.99
N VAL A 4 32.68 11.09 13.23
CA VAL A 4 31.71 11.55 12.23
C VAL A 4 31.67 13.07 12.33
N GLU A 5 32.58 13.74 11.64
CA GLU A 5 32.75 15.18 11.69
C GLU A 5 31.81 15.88 10.72
N THR A 6 31.45 15.21 9.61
CA THR A 6 30.54 15.73 8.59
C THR A 6 29.64 14.60 8.09
N GLY A 7 28.40 14.94 7.74
CA GLY A 7 27.45 13.98 7.19
C GLY A 7 26.39 13.50 8.20
N GLY A 8 25.67 12.45 7.80
CA GLY A 8 24.57 11.89 8.57
C GLY A 8 24.97 10.66 9.38
N SER A 9 24.36 10.47 10.51
CA SER A 9 24.47 9.26 11.32
C SER A 9 23.11 8.86 11.90
N ASN A 10 22.99 7.57 12.21
CA ASN A 10 21.83 7.02 12.90
C ASN A 10 22.30 6.30 14.16
N VAL A 11 21.70 6.59 15.30
CA VAL A 11 22.00 5.95 16.59
C VAL A 11 20.74 5.28 17.11
N GLN A 12 20.86 4.01 17.50
CA GLN A 12 19.79 3.25 18.12
C GLN A 12 19.99 3.20 19.63
N PHE A 13 18.92 3.44 20.35
CA PHE A 13 18.88 3.43 21.81
C PHE A 13 17.87 2.40 22.31
N ALA A 14 18.11 1.87 23.51
CA ALA A 14 17.09 1.20 24.31
C ALA A 14 16.84 2.00 25.59
N VAL A 15 15.58 2.10 25.96
CA VAL A 15 15.14 2.79 27.17
C VAL A 15 14.53 1.76 28.12
N ASN A 16 14.98 1.73 29.37
CA ASN A 16 14.37 0.90 30.40
C ASN A 16 13.07 1.57 30.87
N PRO A 17 11.88 0.97 30.64
CA PRO A 17 10.62 1.61 31.01
C PRO A 17 10.42 1.77 32.53
N ALA A 18 11.13 0.98 33.35
CA ALA A 18 10.98 1.02 34.80
C ALA A 18 11.65 2.23 35.45
N ASN A 19 12.73 2.75 34.88
CA ASN A 19 13.53 3.82 35.50
C ASN A 19 14.00 4.91 34.53
N GLY A 20 13.74 4.74 33.21
CA GLY A 20 14.11 5.70 32.18
C GLY A 20 15.59 5.64 31.74
N ASP A 21 16.36 4.66 32.23
CA ASP A 21 17.76 4.51 31.80
C ASP A 21 17.88 4.27 30.31
N VAL A 22 18.78 5.03 29.67
CA VAL A 22 19.03 4.97 28.22
C VAL A 22 20.38 4.33 27.94
N VAL A 23 20.38 3.31 27.09
CA VAL A 23 21.62 2.68 26.61
C VAL A 23 21.71 2.74 25.09
N VAL A 24 22.92 2.95 24.56
CA VAL A 24 23.20 2.89 23.13
C VAL A 24 23.28 1.44 22.71
N ILE A 25 22.53 1.04 21.69
CA ILE A 25 22.61 -0.29 21.07
C ILE A 25 23.69 -0.27 20.00
N GLU A 26 23.54 0.61 19.00
CA GLU A 26 24.49 0.74 17.90
C GLU A 26 24.47 2.13 17.28
N MET A 27 25.51 2.45 16.55
CA MET A 27 25.58 3.66 15.73
C MET A 27 26.00 3.30 14.29
N ASN A 28 25.24 3.79 13.33
CA ASN A 28 25.57 3.71 11.92
C ASN A 28 26.18 5.04 11.46
N PRO A 29 27.47 5.10 11.07
CA PRO A 29 28.13 6.35 10.64
C PRO A 29 27.80 6.65 9.17
N ARG A 30 26.55 6.60 8.82
CA ARG A 30 26.01 6.81 7.48
C ARG A 30 24.52 7.09 7.57
N VAL A 31 23.93 7.59 6.48
CA VAL A 31 22.47 7.57 6.33
C VAL A 31 21.96 6.13 6.27
N SER A 32 20.75 5.92 6.74
CA SER A 32 20.11 4.59 6.84
C SER A 32 18.67 4.64 6.29
N ARG A 33 17.98 3.49 6.27
CA ARG A 33 16.54 3.43 5.94
C ARG A 33 15.72 4.37 6.82
N SER A 34 16.04 4.43 8.11
CA SER A 34 15.37 5.34 9.04
C SER A 34 15.64 6.81 8.70
N SER A 35 16.79 7.15 8.09
CA SER A 35 17.08 8.51 7.62
C SER A 35 16.18 8.90 6.45
N ALA A 36 15.89 7.97 5.53
CA ALA A 36 14.94 8.21 4.44
C ALA A 36 13.52 8.42 4.98
N LEU A 37 13.07 7.55 5.89
CA LEU A 37 11.79 7.70 6.59
C LEU A 37 11.71 9.04 7.32
N ALA A 38 12.71 9.38 8.12
CA ALA A 38 12.76 10.64 8.88
C ALA A 38 12.73 11.87 7.95
N SER A 39 13.46 11.83 6.83
CA SER A 39 13.45 12.92 5.85
C SER A 39 12.05 13.17 5.29
N LYS A 40 11.30 12.11 4.97
CA LYS A 40 9.94 12.21 4.42
C LYS A 40 8.91 12.53 5.49
N ALA A 41 9.09 11.98 6.69
CA ALA A 41 8.23 12.27 7.83
C ALA A 41 8.31 13.72 8.29
N THR A 42 9.46 14.37 8.12
CA THR A 42 9.70 15.75 8.55
C THR A 42 9.79 16.76 7.38
N GLY A 43 9.90 16.27 6.15
CA GLY A 43 10.22 17.12 5.00
C GLY A 43 11.66 17.63 4.99
N PHE A 44 12.50 17.27 5.98
CA PHE A 44 13.87 17.72 6.12
C PHE A 44 14.83 16.78 5.37
N PRO A 45 15.48 17.21 4.27
CA PRO A 45 16.22 16.33 3.37
C PRO A 45 17.62 15.99 3.95
N ILE A 46 17.66 15.04 4.89
CA ILE A 46 18.88 14.67 5.65
C ILE A 46 20.07 14.38 4.71
N ALA A 47 19.86 13.57 3.67
CA ALA A 47 20.95 13.19 2.76
C ALA A 47 21.53 14.40 2.02
N LYS A 48 20.66 15.26 1.46
CA LYS A 48 21.09 16.49 0.75
C LYS A 48 21.90 17.42 1.66
N ILE A 49 21.49 17.56 2.91
CA ILE A 49 22.20 18.40 3.88
C ILE A 49 23.52 17.74 4.26
N ALA A 50 23.52 16.42 4.52
CA ALA A 50 24.74 15.66 4.84
C ALA A 50 25.82 15.81 3.76
N GLU A 51 25.44 15.75 2.48
CA GLU A 51 26.39 15.91 1.37
C GLU A 51 26.96 17.33 1.27
N LYS A 52 26.18 18.37 1.57
CA LYS A 52 26.70 19.74 1.65
C LYS A 52 27.68 19.91 2.80
N LEU A 53 27.41 19.31 3.96
CA LEU A 53 28.35 19.29 5.08
C LEU A 53 29.65 18.59 4.70
N ALA A 54 29.57 17.48 3.96
CA ALA A 54 30.76 16.72 3.53
C ALA A 54 31.70 17.52 2.61
N VAL A 55 31.19 18.48 1.87
CA VAL A 55 31.98 19.39 1.01
C VAL A 55 32.33 20.72 1.67
N GLY A 56 32.09 20.86 2.99
CA GLY A 56 32.61 21.95 3.82
C GLY A 56 31.63 23.07 4.20
N TYR A 57 30.34 22.96 3.83
CA TYR A 57 29.33 23.88 4.35
C TYR A 57 29.06 23.63 5.83
N THR A 58 28.58 24.64 6.53
CA THR A 58 28.06 24.53 7.89
C THR A 58 26.52 24.55 7.91
N LEU A 59 25.89 24.10 9.00
CA LEU A 59 24.43 24.03 9.09
C LEU A 59 23.74 25.40 9.00
N ASP A 60 24.42 26.45 9.43
CA ASP A 60 23.92 27.83 9.38
C ASP A 60 24.09 28.46 7.99
N GLU A 61 25.00 27.98 7.15
CA GLU A 61 25.15 28.37 5.75
C GLU A 61 24.19 27.72 4.80
N ILE A 62 23.62 26.55 5.21
CA ILE A 62 22.68 25.78 4.38
C ILE A 62 21.26 26.30 4.64
N PRO A 63 20.52 26.77 3.62
CA PRO A 63 19.13 27.16 3.79
C PRO A 63 18.26 25.92 4.09
N ASN A 64 17.28 26.08 4.96
CA ASN A 64 16.27 25.07 5.23
C ASN A 64 15.35 24.93 4.02
N ASP A 65 15.26 23.73 3.45
CA ASP A 65 14.45 23.47 2.25
C ASP A 65 12.93 23.56 2.51
N ILE A 66 12.49 23.43 3.77
CA ILE A 66 11.07 23.52 4.15
C ILE A 66 10.60 24.97 4.14
N THR A 67 11.32 25.86 4.81
CA THR A 67 10.94 27.27 4.98
C THR A 67 11.57 28.17 3.93
N LYS A 68 12.76 27.81 3.43
CA LYS A 68 13.66 28.63 2.60
C LYS A 68 14.02 29.98 3.21
N ALA A 69 13.56 30.25 4.41
CA ALA A 69 13.75 31.50 5.16
C ALA A 69 14.67 31.31 6.38
N THR A 70 14.84 30.10 6.86
CA THR A 70 15.67 29.76 8.03
C THR A 70 16.87 28.91 7.62
N PRO A 71 17.96 28.86 8.43
CA PRO A 71 19.06 27.93 8.18
C PRO A 71 18.68 26.49 8.56
N ALA A 72 19.43 25.51 8.05
CA ALA A 72 19.25 24.08 8.32
C ALA A 72 19.62 23.67 9.76
N SER A 73 20.13 24.58 10.59
CA SER A 73 20.49 24.35 11.97
C SER A 73 19.30 24.24 12.94
N PHE A 74 18.06 24.49 12.46
CA PHE A 74 16.86 24.33 13.26
C PHE A 74 16.41 22.85 13.30
N GLU A 75 16.21 22.34 14.52
CA GLU A 75 15.65 21.01 14.71
C GLU A 75 14.17 20.97 14.32
N PRO A 76 13.71 19.88 13.65
CA PRO A 76 12.31 19.72 13.32
C PRO A 76 11.41 19.67 14.55
N THR A 77 10.34 20.48 14.56
CA THR A 77 9.27 20.44 15.56
C THR A 77 7.97 20.07 14.85
N ILE A 78 7.37 18.95 15.22
CA ILE A 78 6.18 18.39 14.56
C ILE A 78 4.97 18.41 15.49
N ASP A 79 3.79 18.62 14.92
CA ASP A 79 2.49 18.61 15.61
C ASP A 79 1.54 17.53 15.04
N TYR A 80 2.08 16.54 14.33
CA TYR A 80 1.39 15.38 13.78
C TYR A 80 2.11 14.09 14.19
N VAL A 81 1.50 12.95 13.92
CA VAL A 81 2.05 11.63 14.20
C VAL A 81 2.30 10.87 12.90
N VAL A 82 3.48 10.29 12.79
CA VAL A 82 3.86 9.42 11.67
C VAL A 82 3.94 7.99 12.15
N THR A 83 3.15 7.11 11.57
CA THR A 83 3.17 5.67 11.84
C THR A 83 3.75 4.93 10.64
N LYS A 84 4.78 4.10 10.92
CA LYS A 84 5.38 3.20 9.94
C LYS A 84 5.03 1.76 10.30
N ILE A 85 4.58 0.98 9.33
CA ILE A 85 4.34 -0.46 9.50
C ILE A 85 5.10 -1.22 8.43
N PRO A 86 5.90 -2.24 8.81
CA PRO A 86 6.57 -3.11 7.85
C PRO A 86 5.59 -3.99 7.06
N ARG A 87 5.96 -4.34 5.83
CA ARG A 87 5.29 -5.32 5.00
C ARG A 87 6.14 -6.59 4.93
N TRP A 88 5.52 -7.73 5.19
CA TRP A 88 6.14 -9.06 5.06
C TRP A 88 5.50 -9.82 3.91
N ALA A 89 6.20 -10.86 3.45
CA ALA A 89 5.78 -11.72 2.35
C ALA A 89 5.87 -13.21 2.71
N PHE A 90 5.64 -13.55 3.98
CA PHE A 90 5.69 -14.94 4.45
C PHE A 90 4.74 -15.85 3.67
N GLU A 91 3.63 -15.30 3.19
CA GLU A 91 2.66 -16.00 2.36
C GLU A 91 3.25 -16.49 1.02
N LYS A 92 4.41 -15.96 0.62
CA LYS A 92 5.13 -16.35 -0.61
C LYS A 92 6.33 -17.26 -0.36
N LEU A 93 6.71 -17.46 0.88
CA LEU A 93 7.90 -18.19 1.28
C LEU A 93 7.52 -19.44 2.09
N PRO A 94 7.23 -20.57 1.44
CA PRO A 94 6.86 -21.82 2.12
C PRO A 94 7.92 -22.26 3.13
N GLY A 95 7.49 -22.75 4.28
CA GLY A 95 8.38 -23.25 5.34
C GLY A 95 8.95 -22.18 6.28
N THR A 96 8.62 -20.90 6.10
CA THR A 96 8.98 -19.86 7.07
C THR A 96 8.04 -19.88 8.27
N SER A 97 8.58 -19.65 9.47
CA SER A 97 7.78 -19.70 10.71
C SER A 97 6.82 -18.50 10.85
N GLY A 98 7.09 -17.40 10.14
CA GLY A 98 6.37 -16.13 10.33
C GLY A 98 6.62 -15.45 11.68
N VAL A 99 7.51 -15.99 12.52
CA VAL A 99 7.88 -15.40 13.81
C VAL A 99 8.98 -14.37 13.59
N LEU A 100 8.74 -13.15 14.08
CA LEU A 100 9.68 -12.03 13.98
C LEU A 100 10.78 -12.17 15.04
N GLY A 101 11.99 -11.78 14.67
CA GLY A 101 13.16 -11.88 15.54
C GLY A 101 14.19 -10.80 15.23
N THR A 102 15.45 -11.09 15.58
CA THR A 102 16.58 -10.15 15.39
C THR A 102 17.04 -10.00 13.95
N GLN A 103 16.64 -10.93 13.06
CA GLN A 103 16.91 -10.82 11.63
C GLN A 103 15.78 -10.09 10.93
N MET A 104 16.13 -9.15 10.04
CA MET A 104 15.17 -8.45 9.21
C MET A 104 14.48 -9.40 8.23
N GLN A 105 13.15 -9.42 8.22
CA GLN A 105 12.33 -10.28 7.36
C GLN A 105 11.30 -9.49 6.53
N SER A 106 11.19 -8.18 6.77
CA SER A 106 10.29 -7.32 6.00
C SER A 106 10.85 -7.05 4.59
N VAL A 107 9.95 -6.99 3.61
CA VAL A 107 10.27 -6.73 2.20
C VAL A 107 9.97 -5.29 1.78
N GLY A 108 9.21 -4.57 2.58
CA GLY A 108 8.83 -3.17 2.35
C GLY A 108 8.17 -2.58 3.59
N GLU A 109 7.68 -1.36 3.47
CA GLU A 109 6.99 -0.66 4.55
C GLU A 109 6.02 0.38 4.00
N VAL A 110 5.12 0.81 4.86
CA VAL A 110 4.22 1.94 4.62
C VAL A 110 4.46 3.02 5.67
N MET A 111 4.21 4.25 5.27
CA MET A 111 4.17 5.42 6.16
C MET A 111 2.82 6.09 6.05
N ALA A 112 2.22 6.42 7.17
CA ALA A 112 0.99 7.20 7.21
C ALA A 112 1.12 8.32 8.23
N ILE A 113 0.52 9.46 7.92
CA ILE A 113 0.54 10.67 8.74
C ILE A 113 -0.88 11.00 9.19
N GLY A 114 -1.05 11.38 10.43
CA GLY A 114 -2.31 11.83 11.03
C GLY A 114 -2.06 12.81 12.16
N ARG A 115 -3.12 13.46 12.65
CA ARG A 115 -3.02 14.36 13.81
C ARG A 115 -2.85 13.60 15.13
N THR A 116 -3.26 12.33 15.13
CA THR A 116 -3.18 11.44 16.30
C THR A 116 -2.64 10.06 15.90
N PHE A 117 -2.15 9.30 16.88
CA PHE A 117 -1.71 7.94 16.63
C PHE A 117 -2.85 7.01 16.12
N PRO A 118 -4.08 7.03 16.68
CA PRO A 118 -5.18 6.24 16.13
C PRO A 118 -5.44 6.54 14.65
N GLU A 119 -5.46 7.81 14.24
CA GLU A 119 -5.66 8.20 12.85
C GLU A 119 -4.55 7.67 11.95
N SER A 120 -3.28 7.90 12.30
CA SER A 120 -2.14 7.45 11.51
C SER A 120 -2.02 5.91 11.48
N LEU A 121 -2.31 5.22 12.58
CA LEU A 121 -2.33 3.76 12.66
C LEU A 121 -3.36 3.16 11.72
N GLN A 122 -4.59 3.63 11.75
CA GLN A 122 -5.66 3.14 10.88
C GLN A 122 -5.33 3.32 9.39
N LYS A 123 -4.78 4.49 9.02
CA LYS A 123 -4.27 4.75 7.67
C LYS A 123 -3.15 3.79 7.29
N ALA A 124 -2.15 3.60 8.16
CA ALA A 124 -1.03 2.71 7.91
C ALA A 124 -1.49 1.25 7.70
N LEU A 125 -2.44 0.77 8.51
CA LEU A 125 -2.96 -0.59 8.37
C LEU A 125 -3.66 -0.83 7.03
N ARG A 126 -4.49 0.14 6.55
CA ARG A 126 -5.12 -0.02 5.24
C ARG A 126 -4.17 0.21 4.07
N SER A 127 -3.04 0.91 4.29
CA SER A 127 -1.98 1.10 3.29
C SER A 127 -1.16 -0.17 3.02
N LEU A 128 -1.19 -1.17 3.91
CA LEU A 128 -0.45 -2.43 3.73
C LEU A 128 -0.96 -3.29 2.56
N GLU A 129 -2.14 -2.99 2.03
CA GLU A 129 -2.73 -3.71 0.89
C GLU A 129 -2.91 -5.21 1.12
N GLN A 130 -3.21 -5.59 2.36
CA GLN A 130 -3.47 -6.97 2.79
C GLN A 130 -4.96 -7.29 2.91
N GLY A 131 -5.84 -6.44 2.36
CA GLY A 131 -7.29 -6.61 2.47
C GLY A 131 -7.87 -6.16 3.82
N ARG A 132 -7.05 -5.64 4.74
CA ARG A 132 -7.49 -5.03 5.98
C ARG A 132 -7.96 -3.60 5.71
N LEU A 133 -9.03 -3.18 6.39
CA LEU A 133 -9.59 -1.83 6.25
C LEU A 133 -9.09 -0.86 7.32
N GLY A 134 -8.45 -1.39 8.35
CA GLY A 134 -7.88 -0.72 9.51
C GLY A 134 -7.61 -1.72 10.62
N LEU A 135 -7.69 -1.32 11.88
CA LEU A 135 -7.46 -2.21 13.02
C LEU A 135 -8.56 -3.26 13.17
N ASN A 136 -9.80 -2.91 12.82
CA ASN A 136 -11.00 -3.74 12.93
C ASN A 136 -12.04 -3.32 11.87
N CYS A 137 -13.26 -3.84 11.97
CA CYS A 137 -14.37 -3.58 11.05
C CYS A 137 -14.08 -4.04 9.63
N ASP A 138 -13.63 -5.27 9.48
CA ASP A 138 -13.39 -5.93 8.21
C ASP A 138 -13.70 -7.44 8.26
N PRO A 139 -13.80 -8.13 7.12
CA PRO A 139 -14.16 -9.55 7.09
C PRO A 139 -13.25 -10.49 7.89
N ALA A 140 -12.00 -10.11 8.17
CA ALA A 140 -11.06 -10.93 8.93
C ALA A 140 -11.43 -11.04 10.42
N GLU A 141 -12.25 -10.13 10.95
CA GLU A 141 -12.79 -10.23 12.31
C GLU A 141 -13.50 -11.58 12.56
N LYS A 142 -14.20 -12.12 11.55
CA LYS A 142 -14.91 -13.39 11.68
C LYS A 142 -14.00 -14.56 12.00
N GLN A 143 -12.77 -14.54 11.52
CA GLN A 143 -11.78 -15.58 11.78
C GLN A 143 -11.21 -15.43 13.19
N LEU A 144 -10.84 -14.20 13.60
CA LEU A 144 -10.37 -13.92 14.96
C LEU A 144 -11.44 -14.23 16.02
N ALA A 145 -12.71 -13.92 15.71
CA ALA A 145 -13.83 -14.20 16.62
C ALA A 145 -14.04 -15.71 16.93
N GLN A 146 -13.56 -16.60 16.06
CA GLN A 146 -13.64 -18.06 16.28
C GLN A 146 -12.58 -18.59 17.25
N ILE A 147 -11.50 -17.84 17.47
CA ILE A 147 -10.40 -18.22 18.37
C ILE A 147 -10.80 -17.87 19.81
N SER A 148 -10.56 -18.76 20.78
CA SER A 148 -10.86 -18.45 22.19
C SER A 148 -9.97 -17.33 22.72
N THR A 149 -10.43 -16.60 23.74
CA THR A 149 -9.65 -15.52 24.36
C THR A 149 -8.35 -16.06 24.96
N ASP A 150 -8.37 -17.23 25.58
CA ASP A 150 -7.16 -17.86 26.14
C ASP A 150 -6.14 -18.21 25.06
N GLU A 151 -6.60 -18.62 23.90
CA GLU A 151 -5.71 -18.88 22.76
C GLU A 151 -5.15 -17.58 22.17
N LEU A 152 -5.97 -16.55 22.02
CA LEU A 152 -5.49 -15.22 21.59
C LEU A 152 -4.46 -14.65 22.55
N MET A 153 -4.63 -14.86 23.88
CA MET A 153 -3.64 -14.46 24.90
C MET A 153 -2.31 -15.21 24.76
N ARG A 154 -2.33 -16.46 24.29
CA ARG A 154 -1.10 -17.21 23.97
C ARG A 154 -0.46 -16.74 22.67
N LEU A 155 -1.27 -16.45 21.65
CA LEU A 155 -0.79 -16.00 20.35
C LEU A 155 -0.21 -14.58 20.39
N VAL A 156 -0.72 -13.70 21.24
CA VAL A 156 -0.24 -12.31 21.35
C VAL A 156 1.17 -12.20 21.92
N ASP A 157 1.63 -13.20 22.68
CA ASP A 157 3.02 -13.31 23.17
C ASP A 157 4.02 -13.52 22.01
N ILE A 158 3.60 -14.18 20.93
CA ILE A 158 4.43 -14.50 19.80
C ILE A 158 4.48 -13.30 18.84
N PRO A 159 5.66 -12.72 18.55
CA PRO A 159 5.77 -11.60 17.63
C PRO A 159 5.58 -12.06 16.17
N THR A 160 4.40 -11.81 15.64
CA THR A 160 4.02 -12.11 14.24
C THR A 160 3.52 -10.86 13.53
N PRO A 161 3.43 -10.83 12.20
CA PRO A 161 2.81 -9.73 11.47
C PRO A 161 1.36 -9.42 11.90
N ASP A 162 0.63 -10.45 12.32
CA ASP A 162 -0.78 -10.34 12.70
C ASP A 162 -1.01 -9.94 14.17
N ARG A 163 0.06 -9.87 14.97
CA ARG A 163 -0.03 -9.58 16.42
C ARG A 163 -0.83 -8.31 16.71
N ILE A 164 -0.71 -7.27 15.89
CA ILE A 164 -1.45 -6.01 16.09
C ILE A 164 -2.97 -6.21 16.00
N PHE A 165 -3.43 -7.10 15.12
CA PHE A 165 -4.86 -7.41 14.98
C PHE A 165 -5.36 -8.29 16.12
N ILE A 166 -4.49 -9.19 16.64
CA ILE A 166 -4.79 -9.99 17.84
C ILE A 166 -4.95 -9.07 19.05
N ILE A 167 -4.08 -8.07 19.20
CA ILE A 167 -4.21 -7.03 20.24
C ILE A 167 -5.56 -6.31 20.09
N GLY A 168 -5.90 -5.86 18.90
CA GLY A 168 -7.19 -5.21 18.63
C GLY A 168 -8.39 -6.07 19.00
N GLU A 169 -8.36 -7.37 18.70
CA GLU A 169 -9.42 -8.32 19.05
C GLU A 169 -9.50 -8.54 20.57
N LEU A 170 -8.37 -8.67 21.27
CA LEU A 170 -8.35 -8.80 22.73
C LEU A 170 -8.97 -7.58 23.43
N LEU A 171 -8.60 -6.37 22.99
CA LEU A 171 -9.19 -5.13 23.49
C LEU A 171 -10.69 -5.06 23.20
N LEU A 172 -11.11 -5.49 22.00
CA LEU A 172 -12.53 -5.56 21.61
C LEU A 172 -13.34 -6.50 22.52
N ARG A 173 -12.72 -7.57 23.02
CA ARG A 173 -13.33 -8.48 24.01
C ARG A 173 -13.32 -7.97 25.45
N GLY A 174 -12.76 -6.79 25.69
CA GLY A 174 -12.67 -6.19 27.01
C GLY A 174 -11.53 -6.73 27.88
N VAL A 175 -10.52 -7.37 27.29
CA VAL A 175 -9.27 -7.69 28.01
C VAL A 175 -8.57 -6.39 28.34
N SER A 176 -8.14 -6.22 29.59
CA SER A 176 -7.53 -4.96 30.05
C SER A 176 -6.19 -4.68 29.39
N VAL A 177 -5.86 -3.41 29.24
CA VAL A 177 -4.56 -2.94 28.74
C VAL A 177 -3.40 -3.59 29.51
N ASP A 178 -3.50 -3.66 30.84
CA ASP A 178 -2.47 -4.28 31.68
C ASP A 178 -2.27 -5.76 31.35
N ALA A 179 -3.37 -6.52 31.17
CA ALA A 179 -3.28 -7.95 30.85
C ALA A 179 -2.67 -8.18 29.45
N VAL A 180 -3.03 -7.36 28.47
CA VAL A 180 -2.43 -7.42 27.12
C VAL A 180 -0.95 -7.02 27.17
N HIS A 181 -0.60 -5.96 27.90
CA HIS A 181 0.78 -5.53 28.11
C HIS A 181 1.62 -6.65 28.73
N GLU A 182 1.14 -7.27 29.81
CA GLU A 182 1.88 -8.36 30.46
C GLU A 182 2.15 -9.53 29.53
N ALA A 183 1.23 -9.84 28.61
CA ALA A 183 1.41 -10.91 27.63
C ALA A 183 2.35 -10.54 26.48
N CYS A 184 2.22 -9.36 25.89
CA CYS A 184 2.94 -9.01 24.66
C CYS A 184 4.11 -8.02 24.86
N LYS A 185 4.21 -7.38 26.02
CA LYS A 185 5.20 -6.34 26.36
C LYS A 185 5.17 -5.11 25.44
N VAL A 186 4.09 -4.90 24.71
CA VAL A 186 3.85 -3.63 23.98
C VAL A 186 3.57 -2.55 25.02
N ASP A 187 4.17 -1.38 24.85
CA ASP A 187 4.00 -0.26 25.79
C ASP A 187 2.52 0.06 26.01
N PRO A 188 2.07 0.20 27.26
CA PRO A 188 0.67 0.50 27.58
C PRO A 188 0.10 1.71 26.86
N TRP A 189 0.92 2.72 26.57
CA TRP A 189 0.47 3.89 25.84
C TRP A 189 -0.08 3.55 24.46
N PHE A 190 0.61 2.65 23.69
CA PHE A 190 0.10 2.21 22.39
C PHE A 190 -1.19 1.41 22.51
N LEU A 191 -1.30 0.56 23.53
CA LEU A 191 -2.50 -0.23 23.78
C LEU A 191 -3.69 0.67 24.15
N ASP A 192 -3.45 1.71 24.92
CA ASP A 192 -4.43 2.71 25.31
C ASP A 192 -4.93 3.50 24.09
N GLN A 193 -4.01 3.92 23.22
CA GLN A 193 -4.37 4.57 21.97
C GLN A 193 -5.17 3.64 21.02
N MET A 194 -4.87 2.35 21.01
CA MET A 194 -5.67 1.36 20.26
C MET A 194 -7.07 1.18 20.88
N SER A 195 -7.19 1.28 22.22
CA SER A 195 -8.49 1.24 22.92
C SER A 195 -9.42 2.37 22.47
N ILE A 196 -8.89 3.56 22.17
CA ILE A 196 -9.70 4.68 21.64
C ILE A 196 -10.41 4.27 20.32
N ILE A 197 -9.74 3.49 19.46
CA ILE A 197 -10.36 2.97 18.23
C ILE A 197 -11.51 2.02 18.56
N ILE A 198 -11.34 1.16 19.57
CA ILE A 198 -12.38 0.21 20.00
C ILE A 198 -13.58 0.95 20.62
N GLU A 199 -13.33 1.93 21.47
CA GLU A 199 -14.37 2.76 22.10
C GLU A 199 -15.19 3.52 21.06
N GLU A 200 -14.54 4.12 20.06
CA GLU A 200 -15.24 4.83 18.98
C GLU A 200 -16.05 3.88 18.09
N ARG A 201 -15.52 2.68 17.80
CA ARG A 201 -16.27 1.63 17.12
C ARG A 201 -17.56 1.29 17.86
N ASP A 202 -17.48 1.07 19.17
CA ASP A 202 -18.65 0.72 19.97
C ASP A 202 -19.65 1.87 20.09
N ALA A 203 -19.14 3.12 20.17
CA ALA A 203 -20.00 4.32 20.19
C ALA A 203 -20.85 4.48 18.91
N VAL A 204 -20.33 4.06 17.75
CA VAL A 204 -21.06 4.19 16.46
C VAL A 204 -21.72 2.90 15.98
N LYS A 205 -21.46 1.76 16.64
CA LYS A 205 -21.94 0.43 16.23
C LYS A 205 -23.45 0.34 16.06
N SER A 206 -24.20 0.99 16.94
CA SER A 206 -25.67 1.01 16.91
C SER A 206 -26.27 2.12 16.04
N SER A 207 -25.43 2.90 15.36
CA SER A 207 -25.84 3.96 14.45
C SER A 207 -26.00 3.45 13.02
N ASN A 208 -26.25 4.35 12.09
CA ASN A 208 -26.24 4.10 10.65
C ASN A 208 -25.89 5.41 9.93
N PRO A 209 -25.57 5.39 8.62
CA PRO A 209 -25.15 6.59 7.90
C PRO A 209 -26.10 7.79 8.04
N SER A 210 -27.40 7.55 8.01
CA SER A 210 -28.42 8.61 8.05
C SER A 210 -28.66 9.19 9.46
N ALA A 211 -28.27 8.47 10.50
CA ALA A 211 -28.47 8.90 11.89
C ALA A 211 -27.25 9.67 12.45
N MET A 212 -26.12 9.68 11.74
CA MET A 212 -24.89 10.32 12.19
C MET A 212 -25.00 11.85 12.13
N THR A 213 -24.74 12.52 13.24
CA THR A 213 -24.59 13.98 13.27
C THR A 213 -23.23 14.41 12.68
N LYS A 214 -23.11 15.68 12.26
CA LYS A 214 -21.82 16.23 11.81
C LYS A 214 -20.69 16.05 12.83
N ALA A 215 -20.99 16.24 14.12
CA ALA A 215 -20.02 16.06 15.18
C ALA A 215 -19.57 14.60 15.35
N ALA A 216 -20.52 13.66 15.26
CA ALA A 216 -20.21 12.22 15.29
C ALA A 216 -19.38 11.79 14.07
N TRP A 217 -19.73 12.27 12.86
CA TRP A 217 -18.93 12.05 11.66
C TRP A 217 -17.50 12.57 11.82
N LYS A 218 -17.32 13.83 12.28
CA LYS A 218 -15.96 14.39 12.53
C LYS A 218 -15.19 13.54 13.52
N ARG A 219 -15.80 13.12 14.62
CA ARG A 219 -15.15 12.35 15.66
C ARG A 219 -14.64 10.99 15.12
N VAL A 220 -15.50 10.20 14.49
CA VAL A 220 -15.13 8.88 13.98
C VAL A 220 -14.07 8.97 12.87
N LYS A 221 -14.15 9.99 12.01
CA LYS A 221 -13.15 10.20 10.96
C LYS A 221 -11.79 10.65 11.52
N ARG A 222 -11.75 11.45 12.57
CA ARG A 222 -10.53 11.85 13.28
C ARG A 222 -9.83 10.68 14.01
N VAL A 223 -10.57 9.64 14.37
CA VAL A 223 -9.99 8.39 14.87
C VAL A 223 -9.48 7.49 13.72
N GLY A 224 -9.67 7.91 12.47
CA GLY A 224 -9.10 7.26 11.28
C GLY A 224 -9.98 6.20 10.63
N PHE A 225 -11.24 6.03 11.02
CA PHE A 225 -12.14 5.08 10.37
C PHE A 225 -12.35 5.43 8.91
N SER A 226 -12.17 4.45 8.02
CA SER A 226 -12.50 4.57 6.62
C SER A 226 -14.01 4.43 6.37
N ASP A 227 -14.48 4.98 5.26
CA ASP A 227 -15.88 4.78 4.84
C ASP A 227 -16.18 3.29 4.64
N ALA A 228 -15.20 2.50 4.19
CA ALA A 228 -15.32 1.04 4.06
C ALA A 228 -15.44 0.31 5.41
N GLN A 229 -14.72 0.74 6.47
CA GLN A 229 -14.87 0.18 7.82
C GLN A 229 -16.27 0.43 8.39
N LEU A 230 -16.76 1.66 8.24
CA LEU A 230 -18.09 2.03 8.69
C LEU A 230 -19.18 1.30 7.89
N ALA A 231 -18.99 1.13 6.58
CA ALA A 231 -19.89 0.35 5.74
C ALA A 231 -19.96 -1.11 6.21
N TYR A 232 -18.82 -1.72 6.52
CA TYR A 232 -18.80 -3.08 7.08
C TYR A 232 -19.53 -3.16 8.43
N LEU A 233 -19.27 -2.21 9.32
CA LEU A 233 -19.87 -2.17 10.67
C LEU A 233 -21.41 -2.03 10.61
N TRP A 234 -21.92 -1.27 9.66
CA TRP A 234 -23.35 -0.99 9.52
C TRP A 234 -24.07 -1.88 8.50
N GLY A 235 -23.34 -2.75 7.79
CA GLY A 235 -23.92 -3.59 6.73
C GLY A 235 -24.46 -2.79 5.54
N SER A 236 -23.84 -1.64 5.24
CA SER A 236 -24.19 -0.72 4.16
C SER A 236 -23.13 -0.71 3.06
N ALA A 237 -23.40 -0.01 1.95
CA ALA A 237 -22.40 0.21 0.92
C ALA A 237 -21.45 1.37 1.28
N GLU A 238 -20.16 1.27 0.93
CA GLU A 238 -19.18 2.35 1.12
C GLU A 238 -19.62 3.66 0.45
N SER A 239 -20.28 3.58 -0.72
CA SER A 239 -20.82 4.76 -1.43
C SER A 239 -21.93 5.46 -0.66
N GLU A 240 -22.74 4.71 0.10
CA GLU A 240 -23.81 5.29 0.95
C GLU A 240 -23.19 6.00 2.16
N VAL A 241 -22.18 5.41 2.78
CA VAL A 241 -21.42 6.03 3.88
C VAL A 241 -20.78 7.33 3.41
N ARG A 242 -20.09 7.31 2.26
CA ARG A 242 -19.48 8.50 1.65
C ARG A 242 -20.51 9.59 1.40
N ALA A 243 -21.61 9.25 0.74
CA ALA A 243 -22.67 10.22 0.41
C ALA A 243 -23.29 10.86 1.66
N ALA A 244 -23.54 10.08 2.70
CA ALA A 244 -24.07 10.58 3.97
C ALA A 244 -23.09 11.51 4.68
N ARG A 245 -21.81 11.14 4.72
CA ARG A 245 -20.73 11.96 5.29
C ARG A 245 -20.58 13.30 4.57
N GLU A 246 -20.53 13.27 3.24
CA GLU A 246 -20.43 14.47 2.40
C GLU A 246 -21.67 15.37 2.55
N THR A 247 -22.87 14.79 2.61
CA THR A 247 -24.13 15.51 2.88
C THR A 247 -24.11 16.19 4.25
N ALA A 248 -23.50 15.58 5.26
CA ALA A 248 -23.29 16.18 6.57
C ALA A 248 -22.20 17.29 6.57
N GLY A 249 -21.59 17.58 5.43
CA GLY A 249 -20.51 18.56 5.26
C GLY A 249 -19.22 18.15 5.98
N VAL A 250 -18.93 16.84 6.04
CA VAL A 250 -17.68 16.30 6.59
C VAL A 250 -16.84 15.73 5.45
N ILE A 251 -15.90 16.52 5.00
CA ILE A 251 -14.91 16.20 3.97
C ILE A 251 -13.52 16.29 4.60
N PRO A 252 -12.53 15.53 4.11
CA PRO A 252 -11.17 15.67 4.60
C PRO A 252 -10.58 17.03 4.22
N THR A 253 -9.71 17.51 5.07
CA THR A 253 -8.78 18.62 4.80
C THR A 253 -7.37 18.05 4.69
N TYR A 254 -6.51 18.73 3.98
CA TYR A 254 -5.14 18.30 3.80
C TYR A 254 -4.19 19.30 4.46
N LYS A 255 -3.28 18.79 5.25
CA LYS A 255 -2.22 19.54 5.92
C LYS A 255 -0.91 19.34 5.18
N THR A 256 -0.09 20.37 5.16
CA THR A 256 1.29 20.31 4.66
C THR A 256 2.19 19.77 5.76
N VAL A 257 3.12 18.88 5.39
CA VAL A 257 4.17 18.44 6.33
C VAL A 257 5.04 19.62 6.68
N ASP A 258 4.96 20.06 7.91
CA ASP A 258 5.60 21.26 8.45
C ASP A 258 6.37 20.89 9.72
N THR A 259 7.61 21.32 9.81
CA THR A 259 8.49 21.10 10.97
C THR A 259 9.00 22.40 11.59
N CYS A 260 8.30 23.48 11.35
CA CYS A 260 8.55 24.77 11.97
C CYS A 260 7.37 25.27 12.83
N SER A 261 6.42 24.39 13.19
CA SER A 261 5.25 24.71 14.02
C SER A 261 4.44 25.92 13.51
N ALA A 262 4.29 26.00 12.18
CA ALA A 262 3.61 27.10 11.49
C ALA A 262 4.19 28.51 11.72
N GLU A 263 5.40 28.65 12.28
CA GLU A 263 6.08 29.96 12.38
C GLU A 263 6.43 30.54 11.00
N PHE A 264 6.66 29.66 10.02
CA PHE A 264 6.95 30.02 8.63
C PHE A 264 6.06 29.21 7.69
N ALA A 265 5.82 29.72 6.49
CA ALA A 265 5.11 28.95 5.46
C ALA A 265 5.96 27.73 5.04
N ALA A 266 5.41 26.54 5.19
CA ALA A 266 6.05 25.31 4.73
C ALA A 266 5.93 25.19 3.20
N LEU A 267 7.06 24.94 2.54
CA LEU A 267 7.14 24.81 1.08
C LEU A 267 7.39 23.36 0.63
N THR A 268 7.20 22.38 1.53
CA THR A 268 7.29 20.96 1.17
C THR A 268 6.17 20.59 0.19
N PRO A 269 6.39 19.63 -0.71
CA PRO A 269 5.33 19.10 -1.56
C PRO A 269 4.40 18.15 -0.82
N TYR A 270 4.70 17.78 0.43
CA TYR A 270 4.10 16.71 1.19
C TYR A 270 2.81 17.13 1.87
N HIS A 271 1.76 16.36 1.62
CA HIS A 271 0.43 16.55 2.20
C HIS A 271 -0.08 15.26 2.81
N TYR A 272 -0.91 15.38 3.84
CA TYR A 272 -1.66 14.28 4.44
C TYR A 272 -3.07 14.73 4.79
N SER A 273 -4.04 13.83 4.71
CA SER A 273 -5.42 14.11 5.03
C SER A 273 -5.67 14.07 6.55
N THR A 274 -6.63 14.86 6.99
CA THR A 274 -7.26 14.81 8.31
C THR A 274 -8.67 15.38 8.22
N TYR A 275 -9.38 15.51 9.36
CA TYR A 275 -10.73 16.07 9.40
C TYR A 275 -10.81 17.31 10.30
N GLU A 276 -9.95 18.28 10.03
CA GLU A 276 -9.90 19.59 10.69
C GLU A 276 -10.68 20.65 9.91
N ASP A 277 -10.50 21.93 10.26
CA ASP A 277 -11.29 23.01 9.63
C ASP A 277 -10.52 23.71 8.49
N GLU A 278 -9.18 23.68 8.51
CA GLU A 278 -8.35 24.34 7.53
C GLU A 278 -7.75 23.36 6.52
N ASN A 279 -7.81 23.73 5.25
CA ASN A 279 -7.19 23.01 4.14
C ASN A 279 -5.99 23.80 3.61
N GLU A 280 -4.84 23.14 3.47
CA GLU A 280 -3.57 23.78 3.08
C GLU A 280 -3.14 23.43 1.64
N VAL A 281 -4.02 22.80 0.85
CA VAL A 281 -3.73 22.55 -0.56
C VAL A 281 -3.67 23.87 -1.31
N ARG A 282 -2.51 24.17 -1.91
CA ARG A 282 -2.28 25.42 -2.61
C ARG A 282 -3.09 25.49 -3.91
N GLU A 283 -3.70 26.63 -4.16
CA GLU A 283 -4.38 26.90 -5.42
C GLU A 283 -3.38 27.02 -6.57
N SER A 284 -3.75 26.56 -7.75
CA SER A 284 -3.00 26.71 -8.99
C SER A 284 -3.94 26.57 -10.18
N ASP A 285 -3.67 27.29 -11.25
CA ASP A 285 -4.44 27.24 -12.50
C ASP A 285 -3.86 26.27 -13.53
N ARG A 286 -2.66 25.69 -13.27
CA ARG A 286 -2.02 24.69 -14.12
C ARG A 286 -2.90 23.43 -14.20
N GLN A 287 -2.88 22.80 -15.37
CA GLN A 287 -3.54 21.49 -15.52
C GLN A 287 -2.78 20.43 -14.74
N ARG A 288 -3.51 19.62 -13.97
CA ARG A 288 -2.96 18.62 -13.07
C ARG A 288 -3.10 17.21 -13.59
N VAL A 289 -2.08 16.41 -13.30
CA VAL A 289 -2.10 14.97 -13.52
C VAL A 289 -1.73 14.27 -12.21
N ILE A 290 -2.63 13.44 -11.72
CA ILE A 290 -2.41 12.58 -10.55
C ILE A 290 -1.82 11.27 -11.02
N ILE A 291 -0.71 10.86 -10.41
CA ILE A 291 -0.04 9.57 -10.62
C ILE A 291 -0.26 8.74 -9.35
N LEU A 292 -0.89 7.57 -9.50
CA LEU A 292 -1.02 6.63 -8.39
C LEU A 292 0.23 5.76 -8.32
N GLY A 293 0.91 5.82 -7.17
CA GLY A 293 2.17 5.13 -6.92
C GLY A 293 2.02 3.62 -6.67
N SER A 294 3.12 2.97 -6.34
CA SER A 294 3.20 1.51 -6.22
C SER A 294 2.74 0.94 -4.88
N GLY A 295 2.53 1.78 -3.87
CA GLY A 295 2.32 1.29 -2.50
C GLY A 295 3.56 0.61 -1.92
N PRO A 296 3.41 -0.24 -0.89
CA PRO A 296 4.54 -0.93 -0.26
C PRO A 296 5.19 -1.94 -1.20
N ASN A 297 6.52 -2.03 -1.13
CA ASN A 297 7.25 -3.08 -1.83
C ASN A 297 6.79 -4.46 -1.36
N ARG A 298 6.67 -5.38 -2.30
CA ARG A 298 6.32 -6.78 -2.08
C ARG A 298 6.87 -7.64 -3.21
N ILE A 299 6.95 -8.93 -3.01
CA ILE A 299 7.37 -9.86 -4.08
C ILE A 299 6.40 -9.72 -5.27
N GLY A 300 6.94 -9.42 -6.46
CA GLY A 300 6.20 -9.15 -7.69
C GLY A 300 5.73 -7.70 -7.87
N GLN A 301 6.06 -6.78 -6.95
CA GLN A 301 5.79 -5.35 -7.10
C GLN A 301 6.81 -4.53 -6.30
N GLY A 302 7.90 -4.15 -6.92
CA GLY A 302 9.01 -3.46 -6.31
C GLY A 302 9.31 -2.10 -6.92
N ILE A 303 10.59 -1.73 -6.89
CA ILE A 303 11.11 -0.43 -7.28
C ILE A 303 10.94 -0.11 -8.77
N GLU A 304 10.77 -1.11 -9.62
CA GLU A 304 10.52 -0.97 -11.07
C GLU A 304 9.26 -0.15 -11.38
N PHE A 305 8.20 -0.34 -10.61
CA PHE A 305 6.97 0.45 -10.75
C PHE A 305 7.15 1.87 -10.25
N ASP A 306 7.96 2.06 -9.22
CA ASP A 306 8.30 3.39 -8.73
C ASP A 306 9.11 4.18 -9.77
N TYR A 307 10.09 3.54 -10.42
CA TYR A 307 10.84 4.11 -11.53
C TYR A 307 9.91 4.66 -12.63
N CYS A 308 8.90 3.90 -13.04
CA CYS A 308 7.91 4.35 -14.02
C CYS A 308 7.14 5.59 -13.55
N CYS A 309 6.72 5.63 -12.29
CA CYS A 309 6.02 6.77 -11.69
C CYS A 309 6.90 8.02 -11.66
N VAL A 310 8.18 7.88 -11.32
CA VAL A 310 9.15 8.99 -11.28
C VAL A 310 9.35 9.60 -12.67
N HIS A 311 9.64 8.76 -13.67
CA HIS A 311 9.85 9.22 -15.05
C HIS A 311 8.58 9.84 -15.66
N ALA A 312 7.41 9.32 -15.34
CA ALA A 312 6.15 9.94 -15.75
C ALA A 312 5.98 11.33 -15.12
N SER A 313 6.33 11.48 -13.84
CA SER A 313 6.28 12.80 -13.18
C SER A 313 7.19 13.82 -13.88
N PHE A 314 8.42 13.42 -14.18
CA PHE A 314 9.36 14.32 -14.89
C PHE A 314 8.88 14.68 -16.29
N ALA A 315 8.46 13.70 -17.08
CA ALA A 315 7.97 13.93 -18.44
C ALA A 315 6.74 14.85 -18.47
N LEU A 316 5.80 14.66 -17.55
CA LEU A 316 4.61 15.51 -17.45
C LEU A 316 4.95 16.94 -17.00
N ARG A 317 5.87 17.09 -16.06
CA ARG A 317 6.34 18.40 -15.61
C ARG A 317 7.03 19.16 -16.75
N ASP A 318 7.88 18.48 -17.54
CA ASP A 318 8.53 19.04 -18.72
C ASP A 318 7.51 19.44 -19.81
N ALA A 319 6.39 18.72 -19.89
CA ALA A 319 5.25 19.05 -20.76
C ALA A 319 4.34 20.17 -20.20
N GLY A 320 4.67 20.76 -19.04
CA GLY A 320 3.97 21.90 -18.45
C GLY A 320 2.81 21.56 -17.51
N PHE A 321 2.57 20.28 -17.21
CA PHE A 321 1.56 19.88 -16.24
C PHE A 321 2.06 20.06 -14.80
N GLU A 322 1.14 20.26 -13.87
CA GLU A 322 1.40 20.12 -12.44
C GLU A 322 1.23 18.66 -12.04
N THR A 323 2.29 18.07 -11.51
CA THR A 323 2.31 16.65 -11.16
C THR A 323 1.93 16.43 -9.70
N VAL A 324 1.01 15.48 -9.48
CA VAL A 324 0.51 15.11 -8.15
C VAL A 324 0.75 13.63 -7.96
N MET A 325 1.56 13.26 -6.98
CA MET A 325 1.82 11.87 -6.62
C MET A 325 0.92 11.46 -5.44
N VAL A 326 0.38 10.25 -5.47
CA VAL A 326 -0.28 9.63 -4.32
C VAL A 326 0.44 8.32 -4.03
N ASN A 327 1.12 8.22 -2.90
CA ASN A 327 1.84 7.00 -2.49
C ASN A 327 2.00 6.96 -0.97
N CYS A 328 2.10 5.76 -0.40
CA CYS A 328 2.30 5.53 1.03
C CYS A 328 3.65 4.88 1.37
N ASN A 329 4.52 4.67 0.38
CA ASN A 329 5.80 3.99 0.56
C ASN A 329 6.94 4.98 0.75
N PRO A 330 7.55 5.10 1.95
CA PRO A 330 8.62 6.05 2.21
C PRO A 330 9.97 5.63 1.64
N GLU A 331 10.10 4.39 1.14
CA GLU A 331 11.34 3.85 0.59
C GLU A 331 11.50 4.09 -0.93
N THR A 332 10.59 4.83 -1.55
CA THR A 332 10.52 5.06 -2.99
C THR A 332 10.99 6.45 -3.39
N VAL A 333 11.55 6.57 -4.60
CA VAL A 333 11.99 7.87 -5.17
C VAL A 333 10.78 8.72 -5.57
N SER A 334 9.66 8.11 -5.93
CA SER A 334 8.42 8.86 -6.22
C SER A 334 7.93 9.69 -5.04
N THR A 335 8.34 9.33 -3.83
CA THR A 335 8.03 10.09 -2.61
C THR A 335 9.14 11.06 -2.17
N ASP A 336 10.15 11.29 -3.00
CA ASP A 336 11.16 12.32 -2.73
C ASP A 336 10.60 13.72 -2.99
N TYR A 337 11.11 14.70 -2.24
CA TYR A 337 10.57 16.06 -2.20
C TYR A 337 10.67 16.84 -3.53
N ASP A 338 11.46 16.38 -4.48
CA ASP A 338 11.72 17.01 -5.77
C ASP A 338 11.17 16.23 -6.97
N THR A 339 10.51 15.10 -6.73
CA THR A 339 9.97 14.23 -7.79
C THR A 339 8.68 14.78 -8.40
N SER A 340 7.77 15.30 -7.58
CA SER A 340 6.49 15.86 -8.03
C SER A 340 6.22 17.22 -7.42
N ASP A 341 5.33 18.02 -8.04
CA ASP A 341 4.93 19.32 -7.50
C ASP A 341 4.16 19.18 -6.19
N ARG A 342 3.41 18.05 -6.03
CA ARG A 342 2.68 17.68 -4.82
C ARG A 342 2.74 16.19 -4.60
N LEU A 343 2.76 15.78 -3.34
CA LEU A 343 2.71 14.40 -2.93
C LEU A 343 1.75 14.25 -1.75
N TYR A 344 0.82 13.32 -1.87
CA TYR A 344 -0.07 12.92 -0.80
C TYR A 344 0.39 11.59 -0.22
N PHE A 345 0.79 11.60 1.06
CA PHE A 345 1.05 10.38 1.83
C PHE A 345 -0.28 9.78 2.26
N GLU A 346 -0.93 9.09 1.34
CA GLU A 346 -2.25 8.51 1.56
C GLU A 346 -2.30 7.04 1.12
N PRO A 347 -3.19 6.25 1.74
CA PRO A 347 -3.47 4.90 1.29
C PRO A 347 -3.99 4.90 -0.16
N LEU A 348 -3.62 3.88 -0.93
CA LEU A 348 -4.16 3.68 -2.27
C LEU A 348 -5.52 2.94 -2.19
N THR A 349 -6.50 3.59 -1.57
CA THR A 349 -7.88 3.10 -1.48
C THR A 349 -8.83 3.97 -2.30
N LYS A 350 -10.04 3.46 -2.58
CA LYS A 350 -11.06 4.22 -3.28
C LYS A 350 -11.38 5.55 -2.57
N GLU A 351 -11.60 5.49 -1.25
CA GLU A 351 -11.92 6.68 -0.45
C GLU A 351 -10.82 7.72 -0.56
N ASP A 352 -9.58 7.31 -0.24
CA ASP A 352 -8.45 8.25 -0.13
C ASP A 352 -8.13 8.86 -1.51
N VAL A 353 -8.11 8.06 -2.58
CA VAL A 353 -7.87 8.57 -3.95
C VAL A 353 -8.97 9.51 -4.43
N LEU A 354 -10.24 9.20 -4.22
CA LEU A 354 -11.35 10.09 -4.60
C LEU A 354 -11.34 11.39 -3.78
N ASN A 355 -10.89 11.34 -2.54
CA ASN A 355 -10.73 12.53 -1.70
C ASN A 355 -9.60 13.44 -2.23
N VAL A 356 -8.45 12.89 -2.66
CA VAL A 356 -7.36 13.65 -3.30
C VAL A 356 -7.85 14.28 -4.61
N ILE A 357 -8.57 13.53 -5.45
CA ILE A 357 -9.15 14.06 -6.69
C ILE A 357 -10.08 15.25 -6.40
N ALA A 358 -10.92 15.14 -5.37
CA ALA A 358 -11.84 16.21 -4.99
C ALA A 358 -11.08 17.45 -4.48
N ALA A 359 -10.05 17.27 -3.65
CA ALA A 359 -9.23 18.36 -3.13
C ALA A 359 -8.47 19.09 -4.25
N GLU A 360 -7.86 18.33 -5.17
CA GLU A 360 -7.15 18.89 -6.32
C GLU A 360 -8.11 19.59 -7.31
N THR A 361 -9.32 19.09 -7.47
CA THR A 361 -10.37 19.76 -8.27
C THR A 361 -10.75 21.10 -7.63
N ALA A 362 -10.95 21.13 -6.33
CA ALA A 362 -11.28 22.37 -5.61
C ALA A 362 -10.15 23.41 -5.71
N ALA A 363 -8.91 22.98 -5.47
CA ALA A 363 -7.72 23.83 -5.56
C ALA A 363 -7.40 24.31 -7.00
N ALA A 364 -8.02 23.71 -8.02
CA ALA A 364 -7.94 24.13 -9.43
C ALA A 364 -9.15 24.97 -9.88
N GLY A 365 -9.92 25.53 -8.95
CA GLY A 365 -11.12 26.29 -9.30
C GLY A 365 -12.20 25.47 -10.03
N GLY A 366 -12.28 24.16 -9.75
CA GLY A 366 -13.24 23.23 -10.35
C GLY A 366 -12.71 22.48 -11.59
N LYS A 367 -11.49 22.72 -12.06
CA LYS A 367 -10.88 21.96 -13.15
C LYS A 367 -10.46 20.58 -12.62
N LYS A 368 -11.03 19.53 -13.19
CA LYS A 368 -10.74 18.16 -12.79
C LYS A 368 -9.34 17.72 -13.25
N PRO A 369 -8.54 17.05 -12.40
CA PRO A 369 -7.27 16.46 -12.80
C PRO A 369 -7.47 15.24 -13.71
N LYS A 370 -6.43 14.87 -14.45
CA LYS A 370 -6.32 13.53 -15.04
C LYS A 370 -5.63 12.59 -14.07
N VAL A 371 -5.90 11.28 -14.18
CA VAL A 371 -5.37 10.25 -13.29
C VAL A 371 -4.72 9.14 -14.09
N ILE A 372 -3.45 8.85 -13.81
CA ILE A 372 -2.70 7.72 -14.38
C ILE A 372 -2.71 6.58 -13.38
N VAL A 373 -3.19 5.41 -13.82
CA VAL A 373 -3.36 4.21 -12.99
C VAL A 373 -2.46 3.05 -13.41
N SER A 374 -1.78 3.15 -14.56
CA SER A 374 -1.09 2.02 -15.20
C SER A 374 0.38 1.88 -14.84
N LEU A 375 0.94 2.76 -13.99
CA LEU A 375 2.38 2.78 -13.69
C LEU A 375 2.74 2.18 -12.33
N GLY A 376 1.86 2.27 -11.36
CA GLY A 376 2.10 1.86 -9.97
C GLY A 376 1.84 0.37 -9.69
N GLY A 377 1.68 -0.48 -10.70
CA GLY A 377 1.40 -1.91 -10.54
C GLY A 377 -0.08 -2.21 -10.28
N GLN A 378 -0.34 -3.37 -9.66
CA GLN A 378 -1.69 -3.95 -9.57
C GLN A 378 -2.68 -3.15 -8.70
N THR A 379 -2.22 -2.43 -7.70
CA THR A 379 -3.12 -1.70 -6.80
C THR A 379 -3.80 -0.52 -7.51
N PRO A 380 -3.08 0.38 -8.19
CA PRO A 380 -3.70 1.40 -9.02
C PRO A 380 -4.57 0.84 -10.15
N LEU A 381 -4.15 -0.26 -10.79
CA LEU A 381 -4.95 -0.91 -11.84
C LEU A 381 -6.33 -1.35 -11.33
N LYS A 382 -6.39 -1.97 -10.15
CA LYS A 382 -7.66 -2.38 -9.50
C LYS A 382 -8.56 -1.20 -9.13
N LEU A 383 -7.99 -0.01 -8.92
CA LEU A 383 -8.75 1.21 -8.63
C LEU A 383 -9.34 1.84 -9.90
N SER A 384 -8.85 1.50 -11.09
CA SER A 384 -9.27 2.12 -12.35
C SER A 384 -10.79 2.09 -12.57
N GLY A 385 -11.44 0.96 -12.27
CA GLY A 385 -12.90 0.81 -12.35
C GLY A 385 -13.70 1.56 -11.28
N GLN A 386 -13.03 2.18 -10.30
CA GLN A 386 -13.65 2.91 -9.19
C GLN A 386 -13.46 4.44 -9.31
N ILE A 387 -12.64 4.87 -10.26
CA ILE A 387 -12.40 6.28 -10.60
C ILE A 387 -13.28 6.65 -11.80
N PRO A 388 -13.88 7.85 -11.83
CA PRO A 388 -14.65 8.29 -13.00
C PRO A 388 -13.83 8.17 -14.29
N VAL A 389 -14.39 7.51 -15.29
CA VAL A 389 -13.68 7.14 -16.54
C VAL A 389 -13.15 8.34 -17.30
N ASP A 390 -13.85 9.48 -17.24
CA ASP A 390 -13.46 10.75 -17.87
C ASP A 390 -12.18 11.36 -17.27
N LEU A 391 -11.76 10.90 -16.09
CA LEU A 391 -10.53 11.34 -15.44
C LEU A 391 -9.32 10.47 -15.81
N ILE A 392 -9.51 9.22 -16.21
CA ILE A 392 -8.40 8.32 -16.52
C ILE A 392 -7.65 8.82 -17.75
N ALA A 393 -6.33 8.90 -17.62
CA ALA A 393 -5.40 9.16 -18.71
C ALA A 393 -4.63 7.88 -19.07
N GLY A 394 -4.44 7.65 -20.36
CA GLY A 394 -3.80 6.43 -20.88
C GLY A 394 -4.81 5.31 -21.10
N THR A 395 -4.48 4.10 -20.67
CA THR A 395 -5.30 2.89 -20.90
C THR A 395 -6.65 2.99 -20.18
N SER A 396 -7.74 2.73 -20.90
CA SER A 396 -9.08 2.80 -20.34
C SER A 396 -9.35 1.68 -19.34
N PRO A 397 -10.22 1.89 -18.33
CA PRO A 397 -10.62 0.83 -17.41
C PRO A 397 -11.20 -0.40 -18.12
N ALA A 398 -11.92 -0.22 -19.22
CA ALA A 398 -12.46 -1.32 -20.02
C ALA A 398 -11.36 -2.15 -20.70
N SER A 399 -10.30 -1.50 -21.18
CA SER A 399 -9.14 -2.19 -21.77
C SER A 399 -8.31 -2.91 -20.72
N ILE A 400 -8.18 -2.31 -19.53
CA ILE A 400 -7.51 -2.94 -18.38
C ILE A 400 -8.29 -4.20 -17.98
N ASP A 401 -9.59 -4.11 -17.81
CA ASP A 401 -10.45 -5.22 -17.45
C ASP A 401 -10.42 -6.35 -18.51
N LEU A 402 -10.40 -5.98 -19.80
CA LEU A 402 -10.28 -6.93 -20.89
C LEU A 402 -8.95 -7.71 -20.85
N ALA A 403 -7.85 -7.06 -20.48
CA ALA A 403 -6.54 -7.69 -20.38
C ALA A 403 -6.34 -8.51 -19.09
N GLU A 404 -6.90 -8.05 -17.98
CA GLU A 404 -6.76 -8.69 -16.66
C GLU A 404 -7.73 -9.87 -16.47
N ASP A 405 -8.92 -9.82 -17.09
CA ASP A 405 -9.91 -10.90 -17.06
C ASP A 405 -9.55 -11.99 -18.06
N ARG A 406 -9.19 -13.16 -17.55
CA ARG A 406 -8.70 -14.26 -18.38
C ARG A 406 -9.71 -14.77 -19.40
N GLU A 407 -10.99 -14.81 -19.06
CA GLU A 407 -12.03 -15.27 -20.01
C GLU A 407 -12.20 -14.28 -21.16
N LYS A 408 -12.23 -12.99 -20.84
CA LYS A 408 -12.30 -11.92 -21.84
C LYS A 408 -11.05 -11.90 -22.73
N TRP A 409 -9.87 -12.07 -22.10
CA TRP A 409 -8.60 -12.17 -22.83
C TRP A 409 -8.58 -13.36 -23.78
N ASN A 410 -8.96 -14.56 -23.31
CA ASN A 410 -9.04 -15.76 -24.15
C ASN A 410 -10.00 -15.56 -25.32
N ALA A 411 -11.19 -15.01 -25.08
CA ALA A 411 -12.17 -14.73 -26.14
C ALA A 411 -11.62 -13.72 -27.16
N LEU A 412 -10.89 -12.70 -26.71
CA LEU A 412 -10.21 -11.75 -27.59
C LEU A 412 -9.18 -12.45 -28.48
N CYS A 413 -8.28 -13.24 -27.87
CA CYS A 413 -7.25 -13.97 -28.63
C CYS A 413 -7.86 -14.94 -29.64
N GLU A 414 -8.91 -15.67 -29.29
CA GLU A 414 -9.65 -16.53 -30.21
C GLU A 414 -10.23 -15.74 -31.36
N SER A 415 -10.86 -14.59 -31.12
CA SER A 415 -11.43 -13.73 -32.16
C SER A 415 -10.38 -13.19 -33.14
N LEU A 416 -9.15 -13.02 -32.66
CA LEU A 416 -8.01 -12.55 -33.45
C LEU A 416 -7.15 -13.66 -34.03
N ASN A 417 -7.50 -14.94 -33.78
CA ASN A 417 -6.70 -16.12 -34.14
C ASN A 417 -5.27 -16.08 -33.59
N ILE A 418 -5.10 -15.53 -32.39
CA ILE A 418 -3.83 -15.53 -31.66
C ILE A 418 -3.73 -16.84 -30.89
N PRO A 419 -2.69 -17.66 -31.12
CA PRO A 419 -2.54 -18.93 -30.41
C PRO A 419 -2.28 -18.74 -28.93
N GLN A 420 -2.90 -19.58 -28.10
CA GLN A 420 -2.73 -19.63 -26.66
C GLN A 420 -2.52 -21.07 -26.21
N PRO A 421 -1.89 -21.32 -25.03
CA PRO A 421 -1.91 -22.63 -24.43
C PRO A 421 -3.36 -23.09 -24.23
N PRO A 422 -3.73 -24.30 -24.69
CA PRO A 422 -5.09 -24.80 -24.48
C PRO A 422 -5.33 -25.02 -23.00
N GLY A 423 -6.47 -24.54 -22.51
CA GLY A 423 -6.80 -24.57 -21.08
C GLY A 423 -8.24 -24.19 -20.79
N GLY A 424 -8.50 -23.79 -19.55
CA GLY A 424 -9.79 -23.33 -19.11
C GLY A 424 -9.81 -22.92 -17.64
N THR A 425 -10.96 -22.45 -17.18
CA THR A 425 -11.21 -22.08 -15.78
C THR A 425 -11.98 -23.17 -15.04
N ALA A 426 -11.66 -23.39 -13.77
CA ALA A 426 -12.31 -24.36 -12.91
C ALA A 426 -12.57 -23.77 -11.51
N ILE A 427 -13.74 -24.06 -10.93
CA ILE A 427 -14.09 -23.68 -9.56
C ILE A 427 -14.11 -24.90 -8.61
N ASN A 428 -13.91 -26.08 -9.16
CA ASN A 428 -13.85 -27.34 -8.42
C ASN A 428 -13.02 -28.40 -9.16
N LEU A 429 -12.74 -29.50 -8.50
CA LEU A 429 -11.93 -30.60 -9.04
C LEU A 429 -12.55 -31.25 -10.29
N GLU A 430 -13.86 -31.40 -10.35
CA GLU A 430 -14.55 -32.04 -11.48
C GLU A 430 -14.33 -31.24 -12.79
N GLN A 431 -14.49 -29.92 -12.72
CA GLN A 431 -14.21 -29.03 -13.85
C GLN A 431 -12.74 -29.06 -14.25
N ALA A 432 -11.82 -29.05 -13.27
CA ALA A 432 -10.38 -29.17 -13.54
C ALA A 432 -10.04 -30.50 -14.25
N MET A 433 -10.63 -31.62 -13.82
CA MET A 433 -10.47 -32.93 -14.47
C MET A 433 -11.00 -32.92 -15.91
N THR A 434 -12.15 -32.29 -16.15
CA THR A 434 -12.73 -32.15 -17.50
C THR A 434 -11.79 -31.40 -18.44
N ILE A 435 -11.14 -30.33 -17.93
CA ILE A 435 -10.15 -29.57 -18.71
C ILE A 435 -8.95 -30.45 -19.04
N VAL A 436 -8.39 -31.14 -18.05
CA VAL A 436 -7.21 -32.00 -18.21
C VAL A 436 -7.48 -33.17 -19.16
N ASP A 437 -8.69 -33.74 -19.16
CA ASP A 437 -9.08 -34.79 -20.10
C ASP A 437 -9.03 -34.31 -21.57
N ARG A 438 -9.22 -33.02 -21.78
CA ARG A 438 -9.16 -32.38 -23.09
C ARG A 438 -7.73 -31.98 -23.48
N VAL A 439 -6.96 -31.40 -22.55
CA VAL A 439 -5.66 -30.77 -22.86
C VAL A 439 -4.45 -31.68 -22.57
N GLY A 440 -4.62 -32.72 -21.74
CA GLY A 440 -3.55 -33.64 -21.31
C GLY A 440 -2.63 -33.04 -20.25
N PHE A 441 -1.75 -33.86 -19.68
CA PHE A 441 -0.69 -33.46 -18.76
C PHE A 441 0.64 -33.22 -19.50
N PRO A 442 1.60 -32.43 -18.90
CA PRO A 442 1.45 -31.66 -17.68
C PRO A 442 0.59 -30.41 -17.87
N VAL A 443 -0.03 -29.93 -16.79
CA VAL A 443 -0.79 -28.68 -16.76
C VAL A 443 -0.26 -27.74 -15.69
N LEU A 444 -0.36 -26.45 -15.96
CA LEU A 444 -0.13 -25.40 -14.99
C LEU A 444 -1.46 -25.04 -14.32
N VAL A 445 -1.52 -25.21 -12.99
CA VAL A 445 -2.68 -24.82 -12.19
C VAL A 445 -2.32 -23.53 -11.44
N ARG A 446 -3.12 -22.49 -11.64
CA ARG A 446 -2.87 -21.18 -10.99
C ARG A 446 -4.17 -20.52 -10.58
N PRO A 447 -4.25 -19.89 -9.39
CA PRO A 447 -5.39 -19.07 -9.02
C PRO A 447 -5.52 -17.86 -9.96
N SER A 448 -6.76 -17.47 -10.26
CA SER A 448 -7.02 -16.17 -10.87
C SER A 448 -6.71 -15.06 -9.86
N TYR A 449 -6.11 -13.95 -10.29
CA TYR A 449 -5.83 -12.78 -9.46
C TYR A 449 -4.72 -12.93 -8.40
N VAL A 450 -3.67 -13.71 -8.65
CA VAL A 450 -2.48 -13.76 -7.80
C VAL A 450 -1.28 -13.07 -8.45
N LEU A 451 -0.49 -12.37 -7.64
CA LEU A 451 0.77 -11.75 -8.02
C LEU A 451 1.96 -12.64 -7.64
N GLY A 452 2.99 -12.66 -8.50
CA GLY A 452 4.25 -13.35 -8.23
C GLY A 452 4.07 -14.85 -8.03
N GLY A 453 3.27 -15.52 -8.86
CA GLY A 453 3.18 -16.98 -8.93
C GLY A 453 2.68 -17.71 -7.69
N ARG A 454 2.05 -17.01 -6.73
CA ARG A 454 1.57 -17.62 -5.47
C ARG A 454 0.63 -18.79 -5.75
N ALA A 455 0.94 -19.95 -5.15
CA ALA A 455 0.16 -21.20 -5.27
C ALA A 455 0.01 -21.70 -6.73
N MET A 456 0.89 -21.31 -7.65
CA MET A 456 1.01 -21.93 -8.97
C MET A 456 1.75 -23.26 -8.85
N GLN A 457 1.24 -24.30 -9.54
CA GLN A 457 1.85 -25.61 -9.53
C GLN A 457 1.82 -26.23 -10.93
N ILE A 458 2.94 -26.83 -11.34
CA ILE A 458 2.99 -27.70 -12.52
C ILE A 458 2.55 -29.09 -12.07
N VAL A 459 1.47 -29.57 -12.64
CA VAL A 459 0.78 -30.80 -12.27
C VAL A 459 0.96 -31.85 -13.35
N HIS A 460 1.49 -33.01 -12.99
CA HIS A 460 1.89 -34.05 -13.95
C HIS A 460 0.91 -35.22 -14.06
N ASP A 461 0.00 -35.38 -13.07
CA ASP A 461 -0.97 -36.47 -13.04
C ASP A 461 -2.24 -36.11 -12.26
N ARG A 462 -3.24 -37.01 -12.28
CA ARG A 462 -4.55 -36.80 -11.65
C ARG A 462 -4.47 -36.72 -10.11
N ASP A 463 -3.57 -37.49 -9.50
CA ASP A 463 -3.40 -37.50 -8.04
C ASP A 463 -2.77 -36.18 -7.59
N HIS A 464 -1.81 -35.68 -8.35
CA HIS A 464 -1.21 -34.37 -8.13
C HIS A 464 -2.25 -33.25 -8.30
N LEU A 465 -3.09 -33.31 -9.34
CA LEU A 465 -4.18 -32.35 -9.53
C LEU A 465 -5.15 -32.32 -8.35
N THR A 466 -5.51 -33.49 -7.84
CA THR A 466 -6.41 -33.61 -6.68
C THR A 466 -5.81 -32.92 -5.44
N ARG A 467 -4.52 -33.11 -5.17
CA ARG A 467 -3.82 -32.45 -4.06
C ARG A 467 -3.75 -30.94 -4.26
N ALA A 468 -3.36 -30.49 -5.46
CA ALA A 468 -3.26 -29.08 -5.79
C ALA A 468 -4.61 -28.34 -5.64
N MET A 469 -5.70 -28.94 -6.12
CA MET A 469 -7.04 -28.37 -5.98
C MET A 469 -7.53 -28.36 -4.52
N ALA A 470 -7.17 -29.35 -3.71
CA ALA A 470 -7.47 -29.39 -2.28
C ALA A 470 -6.70 -28.29 -1.52
N GLU A 471 -5.42 -28.10 -1.81
CA GLU A 471 -4.61 -27.03 -1.26
C GLU A 471 -5.19 -25.66 -1.60
N LEU A 472 -5.53 -25.41 -2.87
CA LEU A 472 -6.12 -24.16 -3.33
C LEU A 472 -7.50 -23.89 -2.70
N SER A 473 -8.29 -24.94 -2.45
CA SER A 473 -9.59 -24.82 -1.76
C SER A 473 -9.44 -24.46 -0.28
N SER A 474 -8.37 -24.92 0.37
CA SER A 474 -8.04 -24.63 1.77
C SER A 474 -7.23 -23.35 1.97
N PHE A 475 -6.76 -22.73 0.90
CA PHE A 475 -5.88 -21.59 0.94
C PHE A 475 -6.65 -20.33 1.39
N GLY A 476 -6.41 -19.88 2.61
CA GLY A 476 -6.97 -18.66 3.16
C GLY A 476 -6.26 -18.25 4.43
N SER A 477 -5.38 -17.26 4.33
CA SER A 477 -4.93 -16.50 5.50
C SER A 477 -6.03 -15.52 5.94
N LEU A 478 -5.86 -14.85 7.08
CA LEU A 478 -6.75 -13.85 7.70
C LEU A 478 -7.21 -12.67 6.79
N GLY A 479 -7.27 -12.84 5.49
CA GLY A 479 -7.65 -11.86 4.50
C GLY A 479 -8.45 -12.44 3.33
N LYS A 480 -8.89 -11.59 2.42
CA LYS A 480 -9.81 -11.83 1.29
C LYS A 480 -9.45 -12.94 0.29
N GLU A 481 -8.39 -13.70 0.47
CA GLU A 481 -7.80 -14.57 -0.56
C GLU A 481 -8.02 -16.07 -0.32
N GLY A 482 -9.13 -16.50 0.21
CA GLY A 482 -9.42 -17.91 0.50
C GLY A 482 -10.56 -18.51 -0.31
N GLY A 483 -10.32 -19.74 -0.78
CA GLY A 483 -11.31 -20.61 -1.39
C GLY A 483 -11.58 -20.37 -2.89
N LEU A 484 -12.09 -21.41 -3.56
CA LEU A 484 -12.51 -21.36 -4.96
C LEU A 484 -13.98 -20.91 -5.05
N SER A 485 -14.27 -20.01 -5.99
CA SER A 485 -15.63 -19.55 -6.27
C SER A 485 -15.75 -19.14 -7.75
N ALA A 486 -16.96 -18.80 -8.17
CA ALA A 486 -17.18 -18.27 -9.51
C ALA A 486 -16.40 -16.96 -9.77
N GLU A 487 -16.23 -16.13 -8.73
CA GLU A 487 -15.42 -14.90 -8.79
C GLU A 487 -13.91 -15.17 -8.63
N ARG A 488 -13.54 -16.39 -8.26
CA ARG A 488 -12.15 -16.81 -8.01
C ARG A 488 -11.89 -18.20 -8.54
N PRO A 489 -11.99 -18.43 -9.86
CA PRO A 489 -11.65 -19.72 -10.43
C PRO A 489 -10.13 -19.92 -10.41
N VAL A 490 -9.72 -21.18 -10.60
CA VAL A 490 -8.35 -21.50 -11.01
C VAL A 490 -8.28 -21.63 -12.51
N LEU A 491 -7.12 -21.29 -13.05
CA LEU A 491 -6.75 -21.55 -14.43
C LEU A 491 -6.03 -22.89 -14.48
N VAL A 492 -6.39 -23.71 -15.46
CA VAL A 492 -5.77 -25.00 -15.74
C VAL A 492 -5.37 -24.95 -17.23
N ASP A 493 -4.10 -24.65 -17.49
CA ASP A 493 -3.57 -24.49 -18.84
C ASP A 493 -2.56 -25.60 -19.14
N ARG A 494 -2.48 -26.07 -20.39
CA ARG A 494 -1.41 -26.97 -20.84
C ARG A 494 -0.07 -26.33 -20.54
N PHE A 495 0.81 -27.00 -19.82
CA PHE A 495 2.17 -26.56 -19.62
C PHE A 495 3.01 -26.86 -20.87
N LEU A 496 3.76 -25.87 -21.33
CA LEU A 496 4.61 -25.96 -22.51
C LEU A 496 6.03 -26.32 -22.03
N GLU A 497 6.38 -27.60 -22.19
CA GLU A 497 7.72 -28.10 -21.87
C GLU A 497 8.74 -27.61 -22.91
N ASP A 498 9.96 -27.38 -22.48
CA ASP A 498 11.09 -26.93 -23.33
C ASP A 498 10.82 -25.65 -24.15
N ALA A 499 9.91 -24.79 -23.66
CA ALA A 499 9.61 -23.52 -24.31
C ALA A 499 10.52 -22.40 -23.82
N THR A 500 10.93 -21.52 -24.72
CA THR A 500 11.62 -20.27 -24.39
C THR A 500 10.59 -19.18 -24.11
N GLU A 501 10.73 -18.47 -22.97
CA GLU A 501 9.90 -17.32 -22.64
C GLU A 501 10.50 -16.05 -23.23
N VAL A 502 9.65 -15.19 -23.78
CA VAL A 502 10.02 -13.90 -24.36
C VAL A 502 9.04 -12.84 -23.92
N ASP A 503 9.55 -11.76 -23.30
CA ASP A 503 8.77 -10.56 -22.99
C ASP A 503 8.95 -9.51 -24.08
N VAL A 504 7.86 -8.82 -24.44
CA VAL A 504 7.87 -7.74 -25.43
C VAL A 504 7.18 -6.51 -24.85
N ASP A 505 7.94 -5.41 -24.72
CA ASP A 505 7.41 -4.12 -24.33
C ASP A 505 7.06 -3.27 -25.52
N ALA A 506 5.83 -2.75 -25.54
CA ALA A 506 5.33 -1.92 -26.62
C ALA A 506 4.55 -0.71 -26.09
N ILE A 507 4.61 0.39 -26.84
CA ILE A 507 3.78 1.57 -26.63
C ILE A 507 2.93 1.83 -27.86
N ARG A 508 1.73 2.39 -27.66
CA ARG A 508 0.80 2.76 -28.71
C ARG A 508 0.26 4.16 -28.48
N ASP A 509 0.24 4.99 -29.52
CA ASP A 509 -0.34 6.31 -29.47
C ASP A 509 -1.84 6.32 -29.84
N HIS A 510 -2.47 7.49 -29.76
CA HIS A 510 -3.89 7.68 -30.07
C HIS A 510 -4.22 7.57 -31.57
N THR A 511 -3.23 7.65 -32.46
CA THR A 511 -3.40 7.46 -33.92
C THR A 511 -3.38 5.98 -34.31
N GLY A 512 -2.93 5.12 -33.39
CA GLY A 512 -2.81 3.69 -33.62
C GLY A 512 -1.41 3.24 -34.02
N GLU A 513 -0.42 4.14 -34.05
CA GLU A 513 0.98 3.76 -34.28
C GLU A 513 1.53 3.02 -33.07
N VAL A 514 2.25 1.91 -33.34
CA VAL A 514 2.82 1.03 -32.32
C VAL A 514 4.33 1.01 -32.46
N LEU A 515 5.03 1.20 -31.33
CA LEU A 515 6.46 1.07 -31.22
C LEU A 515 6.81 -0.08 -30.28
N ILE A 516 7.67 -0.99 -30.72
CA ILE A 516 8.28 -2.01 -29.86
C ILE A 516 9.47 -1.37 -29.15
N GLY A 517 9.40 -1.30 -27.81
CA GLY A 517 10.44 -0.72 -26.97
C GLY A 517 11.58 -1.69 -26.68
N GLY A 518 11.27 -2.98 -26.59
CA GLY A 518 12.25 -4.03 -26.32
C GLY A 518 11.67 -5.42 -26.48
N VAL A 519 12.55 -6.37 -26.78
CA VAL A 519 12.28 -7.81 -26.78
C VAL A 519 13.31 -8.45 -25.86
N MET A 520 12.86 -9.18 -24.85
CA MET A 520 13.71 -9.83 -23.86
C MET A 520 13.53 -11.33 -23.94
N GLU A 521 14.61 -12.05 -24.21
CA GLU A 521 14.65 -13.50 -24.15
C GLU A 521 15.11 -13.95 -22.78
N HIS A 522 14.37 -14.86 -22.15
CA HIS A 522 14.70 -15.43 -20.85
C HIS A 522 15.70 -16.56 -20.97
N VAL A 523 16.64 -16.63 -20.02
CA VAL A 523 17.66 -17.69 -19.94
C VAL A 523 17.04 -18.99 -19.43
N GLU A 524 16.13 -18.87 -18.44
CA GLU A 524 15.42 -20.03 -17.90
C GLU A 524 14.28 -20.45 -18.83
N GLU A 525 13.95 -21.74 -18.81
CA GLU A 525 12.82 -22.28 -19.55
C GLU A 525 11.49 -21.71 -19.06
N ALA A 526 10.49 -21.66 -19.92
CA ALA A 526 9.13 -21.25 -19.56
C ALA A 526 8.58 -22.12 -18.40
N GLY A 527 8.08 -21.47 -17.36
CA GLY A 527 7.64 -22.10 -16.12
C GLY A 527 8.45 -21.66 -14.91
N VAL A 528 9.66 -21.15 -15.07
CA VAL A 528 10.32 -20.31 -14.07
C VAL A 528 9.73 -18.91 -14.19
N HIS A 529 9.38 -18.32 -13.05
CA HIS A 529 8.79 -16.97 -13.06
C HIS A 529 9.76 -15.96 -13.70
N SER A 530 9.27 -15.12 -14.61
CA SER A 530 10.11 -14.16 -15.35
C SER A 530 10.95 -13.25 -14.44
N GLY A 531 10.44 -12.89 -13.24
CA GLY A 531 11.17 -12.14 -12.22
C GLY A 531 12.36 -12.88 -11.59
N ASP A 532 12.43 -14.21 -11.73
CA ASP A 532 13.50 -15.07 -11.20
C ASP A 532 14.43 -15.60 -12.31
N SER A 533 14.18 -15.23 -13.57
CA SER A 533 15.01 -15.58 -14.71
C SER A 533 15.94 -14.43 -15.08
N ALA A 534 17.16 -14.77 -15.47
CA ALA A 534 18.00 -13.84 -16.20
C ALA A 534 17.43 -13.63 -17.60
N CYS A 535 17.59 -12.45 -18.18
CA CYS A 535 17.15 -12.17 -19.54
C CYS A 535 18.19 -11.39 -20.33
N ALA A 536 18.12 -11.47 -21.65
CA ALA A 536 18.95 -10.73 -22.58
C ALA A 536 18.10 -9.94 -23.56
N ILE A 537 18.53 -8.73 -23.87
CA ILE A 537 17.97 -7.91 -24.94
C ILE A 537 19.01 -7.94 -26.06
N PRO A 538 18.72 -8.57 -27.21
CA PRO A 538 19.65 -8.68 -28.33
C PRO A 538 19.83 -7.36 -29.09
#